data_a31ec858c789e8d174a2fc752de7263d
#
_entry.id   a31ec858c789e8d174a2fc752de7263d
#
_cell.length_a   1.000
_cell.length_b   1.000
_cell.length_c   1.000
_cell.angle_alpha   90.00
_cell.angle_beta   90.00
_cell.angle_gamma   90.00
#
_symmetry.space_group_name_H-M   'P 1'
#
loop_
_entity.id
_entity.type
_entity.pdbx_description
1 polymer ?
#
loop_
_entity_poly.entity_id
_entity_poly.type
_entity_poly.pdbx_seq_one_letter_code
_entity_poly.pdbx_strand_id
1 'polypeptide(L)'
;MQIKQFEIWIADLNPQLGTEPGKTRPVLVIQTDLLNKIPHPSTLICPITTNVKKSSEILRVHIKKGQANVHQSCDIMIDQMRAIDNKRLTKKIGYLPEDLSELVKQNIKIVMDID
;
A
#
# COMPACT_ATOMS: atom_id res chain seq x y z
N MET A 1 13.51 5.63 -11.67
CA MET A 1 12.25 4.97 -11.29
C MET A 1 11.27 6.04 -10.83
N GLN A 2 10.13 6.16 -11.48
CA GLN A 2 9.15 7.18 -11.16
C GLN A 2 7.97 6.55 -10.40
N ILE A 3 7.80 6.94 -9.14
CA ILE A 3 6.80 6.44 -8.22
C ILE A 3 5.72 7.50 -8.08
N LYS A 4 4.44 7.10 -8.12
CA LYS A 4 3.30 8.01 -7.93
C LYS A 4 2.38 7.49 -6.85
N GLN A 5 1.72 8.43 -6.14
CA GLN A 5 0.73 8.09 -5.12
C GLN A 5 -0.36 7.19 -5.68
N PHE A 6 -0.74 6.18 -4.91
CA PHE A 6 -1.77 5.18 -5.22
C PHE A 6 -1.41 4.20 -6.34
N GLU A 7 -0.16 4.19 -6.77
CA GLU A 7 0.35 3.06 -7.56
C GLU A 7 0.57 1.84 -6.68
N ILE A 8 0.38 0.66 -7.28
CA ILE A 8 0.66 -0.61 -6.64
C ILE A 8 1.96 -1.15 -7.22
N TRP A 9 2.89 -1.45 -6.34
CA TRP A 9 4.22 -1.96 -6.68
C TRP A 9 4.49 -3.28 -5.99
N ILE A 10 5.33 -4.11 -6.58
CA ILE A 10 5.91 -5.26 -5.90
C ILE A 10 7.11 -4.76 -5.09
N ALA A 11 7.17 -5.17 -3.83
CA ALA A 11 8.25 -4.79 -2.93
C ALA A 11 8.75 -5.98 -2.12
N ASP A 12 10.05 -5.98 -1.85
CA ASP A 12 10.66 -6.94 -0.93
C ASP A 12 10.63 -6.35 0.48
N LEU A 13 9.79 -6.92 1.34
CA LEU A 13 9.60 -6.47 2.72
C LEU A 13 10.38 -7.32 3.74
N ASN A 14 11.23 -8.21 3.28
CA ASN A 14 12.08 -9.00 4.16
C ASN A 14 13.21 -8.14 4.77
N PRO A 15 13.70 -8.47 5.99
CA PRO A 15 13.18 -9.52 6.88
C PRO A 15 11.90 -9.09 7.60
N GLN A 16 11.09 -10.09 7.94
CA GLN A 16 9.90 -9.87 8.77
C GLN A 16 10.32 -9.75 10.24
N LEU A 17 9.81 -8.70 10.92
CA LEU A 17 10.07 -8.47 12.34
C LEU A 17 8.73 -8.37 13.08
N GLY A 18 8.52 -9.23 14.07
CA GLY A 18 7.30 -9.22 14.88
C GLY A 18 6.04 -9.36 14.03
N THR A 19 5.12 -8.40 14.18
CA THR A 19 3.86 -8.38 13.42
C THR A 19 3.97 -7.70 12.06
N GLU A 20 5.16 -7.18 11.70
CA GLU A 20 5.34 -6.53 10.41
C GLU A 20 5.21 -7.53 9.27
N PRO A 21 4.44 -7.20 8.21
CA PRO A 21 4.42 -8.05 7.03
C PRO A 21 5.80 -8.14 6.39
N GLY A 22 6.23 -9.37 6.12
CA GLY A 22 7.47 -9.63 5.39
C GLY A 22 7.17 -10.10 3.98
N LYS A 23 8.14 -10.83 3.39
CA LYS A 23 8.06 -11.43 2.05
C LYS A 23 8.06 -10.38 0.93
N THR A 24 8.12 -10.87 -0.29
CA THR A 24 7.89 -10.07 -1.49
C THR A 24 6.38 -10.06 -1.75
N ARG A 25 5.81 -8.87 -1.79
CA ARG A 25 4.35 -8.72 -1.93
C ARG A 25 4.00 -7.39 -2.57
N PRO A 26 2.75 -7.24 -3.05
CA PRO A 26 2.28 -5.94 -3.49
C PRO A 26 2.21 -4.96 -2.32
N VAL A 27 2.49 -3.69 -2.61
CA VAL A 27 2.34 -2.58 -1.67
C VAL A 27 1.63 -1.43 -2.38
N LEU A 28 0.88 -0.64 -1.63
CA LEU A 28 0.26 0.58 -2.12
C LEU A 28 1.13 1.78 -1.73
N VAL A 29 1.51 2.58 -2.70
CA VAL A 29 2.19 3.85 -2.43
C VAL A 29 1.18 4.85 -1.90
N ILE A 30 1.39 5.35 -0.68
CA ILE A 30 0.52 6.36 -0.08
C ILE A 30 1.21 7.72 0.05
N GLN A 31 2.51 7.78 -0.20
CA GLN A 31 3.30 9.01 -0.09
C GLN A 31 2.88 10.04 -1.14
N THR A 32 2.79 11.30 -0.70
CA THR A 32 2.45 12.42 -1.57
C THR A 32 3.41 12.54 -2.77
N ASP A 33 2.85 12.92 -3.92
CA ASP A 33 3.67 13.17 -5.11
C ASP A 33 4.62 14.35 -4.95
N LEU A 34 4.39 15.22 -3.97
CA LEU A 34 5.36 16.28 -3.65
C LEU A 34 6.72 15.71 -3.28
N LEU A 35 6.73 14.57 -2.56
CA LEU A 35 7.96 13.85 -2.21
C LEU A 35 8.40 12.89 -3.32
N ASN A 36 7.44 12.30 -4.04
CA ASN A 36 7.76 11.34 -5.08
C ASN A 36 8.49 11.98 -6.27
N LYS A 37 8.32 13.28 -6.48
CA LYS A 37 8.93 14.03 -7.57
C LYS A 37 10.39 14.40 -7.35
N ILE A 38 10.86 14.34 -6.11
CA ILE A 38 12.23 14.67 -5.75
C ILE A 38 13.01 13.40 -5.44
N PRO A 39 14.35 13.44 -5.38
CA PRO A 39 15.14 12.24 -5.06
C PRO A 39 15.07 11.88 -3.60
N HIS A 40 13.87 11.53 -3.11
CA HIS A 40 13.62 11.08 -1.74
C HIS A 40 13.95 9.59 -1.64
N PRO A 41 14.80 9.17 -0.68
CA PRO A 41 15.33 7.81 -0.66
C PRO A 41 14.35 6.74 -0.18
N SER A 42 13.25 7.12 0.43
CA SER A 42 12.25 6.18 0.96
C SER A 42 10.85 6.54 0.50
N THR A 43 9.94 5.56 0.58
CA THR A 43 8.55 5.73 0.17
C THR A 43 7.63 5.19 1.25
N LEU A 44 6.63 5.96 1.63
CA LEU A 44 5.60 5.54 2.58
C LEU A 44 4.58 4.68 1.86
N ILE A 45 4.37 3.46 2.37
CA ILE A 45 3.51 2.46 1.73
C ILE A 45 2.59 1.78 2.74
N CYS A 46 1.53 1.14 2.23
CA CYS A 46 0.74 0.16 2.96
C CYS A 46 0.96 -1.21 2.32
N PRO A 47 1.33 -2.24 3.08
CA PRO A 47 1.42 -3.60 2.53
C PRO A 47 0.05 -4.14 2.12
N ILE A 48 0.04 -5.03 1.15
CA ILE A 48 -1.17 -5.70 0.65
C ILE A 48 -1.03 -7.19 0.93
N THR A 49 -2.10 -7.82 1.41
CA THR A 49 -2.12 -9.24 1.74
C THR A 49 -3.26 -9.96 1.01
N THR A 50 -3.03 -11.21 0.62
CA THR A 50 -4.09 -12.07 0.09
C THR A 50 -4.92 -12.73 1.19
N ASN A 51 -4.51 -12.59 2.46
CA ASN A 51 -5.28 -13.05 3.60
C ASN A 51 -6.38 -12.04 3.93
N VAL A 52 -7.50 -12.14 3.24
CA VAL A 52 -8.61 -11.18 3.33
C VAL A 52 -9.38 -11.35 4.64
N LYS A 53 -9.64 -10.22 5.32
CA LYS A 53 -10.45 -10.17 6.54
C LYS A 53 -11.62 -9.21 6.34
N LYS A 54 -12.76 -9.75 5.95
CA LYS A 54 -13.94 -8.95 5.60
C LYS A 54 -14.54 -8.14 6.74
N SER A 55 -14.28 -8.54 7.99
CA SER A 55 -14.82 -7.85 9.18
C SER A 55 -14.01 -6.61 9.60
N SER A 56 -12.87 -6.34 8.97
CA SER A 56 -12.00 -5.22 9.34
C SER A 56 -12.18 -4.03 8.38
N GLU A 57 -13.28 -3.31 8.52
CA GLU A 57 -13.63 -2.24 7.56
C GLU A 57 -12.76 -1.00 7.67
N ILE A 58 -12.23 -0.70 8.87
CA ILE A 58 -11.38 0.48 9.08
C ILE A 58 -9.92 0.17 8.76
N LEU A 59 -9.43 -0.99 9.20
CA LEU A 59 -8.03 -1.37 9.07
C LEU A 59 -7.69 -1.93 7.69
N ARG A 60 -8.68 -2.29 6.90
CA ARG A 60 -8.48 -2.95 5.61
C ARG A 60 -9.28 -2.27 4.52
N VAL A 61 -8.69 -2.12 3.35
CA VAL A 61 -9.39 -1.75 2.12
C VAL A 61 -9.28 -2.90 1.14
N HIS A 62 -10.43 -3.44 0.72
CA HIS A 62 -10.51 -4.64 -0.10
C HIS A 62 -10.36 -4.29 -1.58
N ILE A 63 -9.51 -5.03 -2.29
CA ILE A 63 -9.37 -4.96 -3.75
C ILE A 63 -9.84 -6.30 -4.32
N LYS A 64 -10.82 -6.26 -5.22
CA LYS A 64 -11.33 -7.46 -5.88
C LYS A 64 -10.34 -7.92 -6.95
N LYS A 65 -10.27 -9.25 -7.15
CA LYS A 65 -9.51 -9.82 -8.25
C LYS A 65 -9.85 -9.10 -9.57
N GLY A 66 -8.81 -8.68 -10.28
CA GLY A 66 -8.95 -7.97 -11.56
C GLY A 66 -8.93 -6.46 -11.45
N GLN A 67 -9.23 -5.87 -10.27
CA GLN A 67 -9.05 -4.44 -10.05
C GLN A 67 -7.55 -4.16 -9.86
N ALA A 68 -7.11 -3.00 -10.33
CA ALA A 68 -5.72 -2.54 -10.17
C ALA A 68 -4.67 -3.59 -10.59
N ASN A 69 -5.03 -4.48 -11.52
CA ASN A 69 -4.19 -5.56 -12.03
C ASN A 69 -3.77 -6.60 -10.98
N VAL A 70 -4.50 -6.71 -9.87
CA VAL A 70 -4.20 -7.78 -8.90
C VAL A 70 -4.81 -9.11 -9.40
N HIS A 71 -4.07 -10.20 -9.18
CA HIS A 71 -4.47 -11.54 -9.65
C HIS A 71 -5.37 -12.28 -8.68
N GLN A 72 -5.45 -11.82 -7.44
CA GLN A 72 -6.30 -12.38 -6.40
C GLN A 72 -6.94 -11.25 -5.62
N SER A 73 -8.12 -11.52 -5.05
CA SER A 73 -8.70 -10.61 -4.06
C SER A 73 -7.73 -10.43 -2.90
N CYS A 74 -7.57 -9.20 -2.43
CA CYS A 74 -6.57 -8.87 -1.42
C CYS A 74 -7.02 -7.66 -0.60
N ASP A 75 -6.33 -7.42 0.50
CA ASP A 75 -6.58 -6.29 1.40
C ASP A 75 -5.36 -5.40 1.51
N ILE A 76 -5.58 -4.10 1.45
CA ILE A 76 -4.59 -3.09 1.83
C ILE A 76 -4.63 -2.98 3.36
N MET A 77 -3.49 -3.16 4.01
CA MET A 77 -3.40 -3.13 5.48
C MET A 77 -3.06 -1.70 5.92
N ILE A 78 -4.09 -0.94 6.27
CA ILE A 78 -3.95 0.49 6.59
C ILE A 78 -3.10 0.71 7.84
N ASP A 79 -3.28 -0.12 8.87
CA ASP A 79 -2.55 0.01 10.14
C ASP A 79 -1.10 -0.47 10.07
N GLN A 80 -0.67 -1.02 8.94
CA GLN A 80 0.71 -1.49 8.74
C GLN A 80 1.51 -0.54 7.86
N MET A 81 1.06 0.70 7.71
CA MET A 81 1.78 1.69 6.89
C MET A 81 3.19 1.90 7.45
N ARG A 82 4.16 2.02 6.54
CA ARG A 82 5.56 2.19 6.89
C ARG A 82 6.33 2.81 5.74
N ALA A 83 7.47 3.42 6.06
CA ALA A 83 8.41 3.87 5.06
C ALA A 83 9.37 2.72 4.72
N ILE A 84 9.62 2.52 3.44
CA ILE A 84 10.61 1.55 2.97
C ILE A 84 11.62 2.24 2.05
N ASP A 85 12.83 1.70 2.00
CA ASP A 85 13.84 2.16 1.05
C ASP A 85 13.33 1.92 -0.38
N ASN A 86 13.53 2.89 -1.27
CA ASN A 86 13.08 2.77 -2.65
C ASN A 86 13.68 1.56 -3.37
N LYS A 87 14.85 1.08 -2.93
CA LYS A 87 15.48 -0.11 -3.50
C LYS A 87 14.65 -1.39 -3.29
N ARG A 88 13.71 -1.37 -2.35
CA ARG A 88 12.81 -2.50 -2.13
C ARG A 88 11.69 -2.58 -3.16
N LEU A 89 11.40 -1.48 -3.85
CA LEU A 89 10.37 -1.44 -4.89
C LEU A 89 10.96 -1.99 -6.19
N THR A 90 10.37 -3.03 -6.74
CA THR A 90 10.93 -3.73 -7.89
C THR A 90 10.15 -3.54 -9.19
N LYS A 91 8.81 -3.50 -9.11
CA LYS A 91 7.98 -3.44 -10.33
C LYS A 91 6.62 -2.82 -10.02
N LYS A 92 6.21 -1.86 -10.86
CA LYS A 92 4.85 -1.33 -10.81
C LYS A 92 3.90 -2.32 -11.49
N ILE A 93 2.76 -2.63 -10.86
CA ILE A 93 1.77 -3.55 -11.42
C ILE A 93 0.45 -2.87 -11.77
N GLY A 94 0.14 -1.72 -11.16
CA GLY A 94 -1.11 -1.04 -11.45
C GLY A 94 -1.28 0.20 -10.59
N TYR A 95 -2.51 0.70 -10.55
CA TYR A 95 -2.87 1.83 -9.70
C TYR A 95 -4.27 1.60 -9.14
N LEU A 96 -4.53 2.21 -7.99
CA LEU A 96 -5.80 2.04 -7.29
C LEU A 96 -6.88 2.90 -7.94
N PRO A 97 -8.10 2.36 -8.20
CA PRO A 97 -9.22 3.18 -8.67
C PRO A 97 -9.56 4.30 -7.68
N GLU A 98 -10.10 5.40 -8.19
CA GLU A 98 -10.34 6.60 -7.40
C GLU A 98 -11.24 6.37 -6.19
N ASP A 99 -12.31 5.57 -6.33
CA ASP A 99 -13.21 5.26 -5.23
C ASP A 99 -12.47 4.55 -4.07
N LEU A 100 -11.57 3.63 -4.39
CA LEU A 100 -10.76 2.93 -3.40
C LEU A 100 -9.69 3.86 -2.81
N SER A 101 -9.12 4.76 -3.63
CA SER A 101 -8.15 5.75 -3.14
C SER A 101 -8.78 6.66 -2.09
N GLU A 102 -10.01 7.12 -2.33
CA GLU A 102 -10.73 7.96 -1.38
C GLU A 102 -11.01 7.20 -0.07
N LEU A 103 -11.36 5.92 -0.17
CA LEU A 103 -11.57 5.08 1.01
C LEU A 103 -10.29 4.90 1.81
N VAL A 104 -9.15 4.70 1.14
CA VAL A 104 -7.84 4.63 1.79
C VAL A 104 -7.56 5.91 2.55
N LYS A 105 -7.77 7.07 1.92
CA LYS A 105 -7.56 8.37 2.59
C LYS A 105 -8.39 8.52 3.85
N GLN A 106 -9.67 8.15 3.77
CA GLN A 106 -10.58 8.21 4.92
C GLN A 106 -10.10 7.32 6.04
N ASN A 107 -9.71 6.08 5.71
CA ASN A 107 -9.27 5.12 6.72
C ASN A 107 -7.95 5.52 7.37
N ILE A 108 -7.02 6.11 6.60
CA ILE A 108 -5.78 6.65 7.15
C ILE A 108 -6.08 7.74 8.17
N LYS A 109 -7.01 8.65 7.86
CA LYS A 109 -7.40 9.71 8.79
C LYS A 109 -7.97 9.14 10.08
N ILE A 110 -8.78 8.09 9.99
CA ILE A 110 -9.36 7.44 11.17
C ILE A 110 -8.27 6.78 12.01
N VAL A 111 -7.40 5.99 11.37
CA VAL A 111 -6.34 5.26 12.08
C VAL A 111 -5.35 6.21 12.75
N MET A 112 -5.05 7.34 12.12
CA MET A 112 -4.13 8.34 12.66
C MET A 112 -4.81 9.40 13.52
N ASP A 113 -6.13 9.39 13.60
CA ASP A 113 -6.93 10.38 14.34
C ASP A 113 -6.60 11.82 13.89
N ILE A 114 -6.67 12.05 12.60
CA ILE A 114 -6.44 13.37 12.00
C ILE A 114 -7.62 13.73 11.07
N ASP A 115 -7.81 15.01 10.88
CA ASP A 115 -8.89 15.52 10.01
C ASP A 115 -8.45 15.62 8.55
#